data_153a85f70ac65074a60ef23bc5676a2a
#
_entry.id   153a85f70ac65074a60ef23bc5676a2a
#
_cell.length_a   1.000
_cell.length_b   1.000
_cell.length_c   1.000
_cell.angle_alpha   90.00
_cell.angle_beta   90.00
_cell.angle_gamma   90.00
#
_symmetry.space_group_name_H-M   'P 1'
#
loop_
_entity.id
_entity.type
_entity.pdbx_description
1 polymer ?
#
loop_
_entity_poly.entity_id
_entity_poly.type
_entity_poly.pdbx_seq_one_letter_code
_entity_poly.pdbx_strand_id
1 'polypeptide(L)'
;LHLSIRRQRQMCIRDRLKAIPESRATVNKYAPKMIQTKIDVEKIREVIGQGGKIIQKITSECDVKIDINEDGNVFISGVDLENCNKALAIVQTIANGPKVGEIYKGKVVRLMTFGAFVEIAPGKDGLVHISKLEKNRVEKVEDVVSIGDEILVKVVEIDKQGRINLSRKDALADLEAKNNQ
;
A
#
# COMPACT_ATOMS: atom_id res chain seq x y z
N LEU A 1 9.87 -55.07 -5.43
CA LEU A 1 9.05 -53.95 -5.87
C LEU A 1 9.58 -52.60 -5.33
N HIS A 2 9.91 -52.49 -4.04
CA HIS A 2 10.40 -51.22 -3.45
C HIS A 2 11.76 -50.75 -4.00
N LEU A 3 12.67 -51.66 -4.34
CA LEU A 3 13.99 -51.33 -4.86
C LEU A 3 13.96 -50.78 -6.31
N SER A 4 13.08 -51.30 -7.16
CA SER A 4 12.90 -50.84 -8.54
C SER A 4 12.29 -49.45 -8.59
N ILE A 5 11.30 -49.15 -7.77
CA ILE A 5 10.67 -47.83 -7.64
C ILE A 5 11.67 -46.81 -7.12
N ARG A 6 12.51 -47.18 -6.14
CA ARG A 6 13.58 -46.30 -5.64
C ARG A 6 14.62 -45.98 -6.70
N ARG A 7 15.03 -46.95 -7.52
CA ARG A 7 15.96 -46.76 -8.64
C ARG A 7 15.40 -45.83 -9.72
N GLN A 8 14.15 -46.02 -10.12
CA GLN A 8 13.48 -45.15 -11.09
C GLN A 8 13.37 -43.71 -10.57
N ARG A 9 13.01 -43.54 -9.30
CA ARG A 9 12.92 -42.21 -8.68
C ARG A 9 14.27 -41.49 -8.63
N GLN A 10 15.35 -42.20 -8.31
CA GLN A 10 16.71 -41.68 -8.30
C GLN A 10 17.22 -41.32 -9.71
N MET A 11 16.87 -42.11 -10.72
CA MET A 11 17.20 -41.84 -12.11
C MET A 11 16.51 -40.57 -12.61
N CYS A 12 15.20 -40.39 -12.35
CA CYS A 12 14.46 -39.18 -12.69
C CYS A 12 15.00 -37.94 -11.98
N ILE A 13 15.43 -38.04 -10.73
CA ILE A 13 16.03 -36.92 -9.99
C ILE A 13 17.38 -36.51 -10.62
N ARG A 14 18.24 -37.49 -10.94
CA ARG A 14 19.55 -37.22 -11.59
C ARG A 14 19.41 -36.61 -12.97
N ASP A 15 18.46 -37.05 -13.77
CA ASP A 15 18.21 -36.50 -15.09
C ASP A 15 17.66 -35.09 -15.02
N ARG A 16 16.80 -34.78 -14.04
CA ARG A 16 16.35 -33.41 -13.78
C ARG A 16 17.49 -32.50 -13.31
N LEU A 17 18.36 -32.98 -12.43
CA LEU A 17 19.52 -32.22 -11.95
C LEU A 17 20.56 -31.97 -13.07
N LYS A 18 20.65 -32.85 -14.08
CA LYS A 18 21.47 -32.61 -15.27
C LYS A 18 20.90 -31.51 -16.16
N ALA A 19 19.57 -31.48 -16.29
CA ALA A 19 18.88 -30.47 -17.11
C ALA A 19 18.74 -29.12 -16.39
N ILE A 20 18.45 -29.16 -15.07
CA ILE A 20 18.26 -27.95 -14.23
C ILE A 20 18.98 -28.22 -12.91
N PRO A 21 20.29 -27.87 -12.80
CA PRO A 21 21.09 -28.14 -11.60
C PRO A 21 20.62 -27.34 -10.38
N GLU A 22 20.10 -26.13 -10.60
CA GLU A 22 19.63 -25.23 -9.55
C GLU A 22 18.24 -24.68 -9.84
N SER A 23 17.49 -24.43 -8.79
CA SER A 23 16.19 -23.73 -8.91
C SER A 23 16.41 -22.30 -9.38
N ARG A 24 15.50 -21.78 -10.18
CA ARG A 24 15.55 -20.39 -10.60
C ARG A 24 15.50 -19.46 -9.38
N ALA A 25 16.37 -18.45 -9.36
CA ALA A 25 16.39 -17.45 -8.28
C ALA A 25 15.11 -16.60 -8.25
N THR A 26 14.47 -16.41 -9.40
CA THR A 26 13.23 -15.64 -9.51
C THR A 26 12.16 -16.41 -10.26
N VAL A 27 10.92 -16.22 -9.85
CA VAL A 27 9.74 -16.79 -10.51
C VAL A 27 9.51 -16.08 -11.85
N ASN A 28 8.91 -16.78 -12.82
CA ASN A 28 8.61 -16.19 -14.13
C ASN A 28 7.80 -14.88 -13.98
N LYS A 29 8.01 -13.94 -14.92
CA LYS A 29 7.33 -12.63 -14.93
C LYS A 29 5.80 -12.75 -14.87
N TYR A 30 5.24 -13.76 -15.51
CA TYR A 30 3.78 -14.00 -15.57
C TYR A 30 3.26 -14.97 -14.51
N ALA A 31 4.11 -15.48 -13.66
CA ALA A 31 3.63 -16.34 -12.57
C ALA A 31 2.98 -15.49 -11.47
N PRO A 32 1.84 -15.93 -10.92
CA PRO A 32 1.22 -15.23 -9.81
C PRO A 32 2.18 -15.17 -8.62
N LYS A 33 2.33 -13.99 -8.06
CA LYS A 33 3.16 -13.72 -6.90
C LYS A 33 2.25 -13.56 -5.70
N MET A 34 2.68 -14.08 -4.56
CA MET A 34 1.94 -13.98 -3.31
C MET A 34 2.81 -13.30 -2.26
N ILE A 35 2.27 -12.27 -1.64
CA ILE A 35 2.87 -11.59 -0.50
C ILE A 35 2.02 -11.91 0.72
N GLN A 36 2.67 -12.36 1.79
CA GLN A 36 2.03 -12.60 3.07
C GLN A 36 2.45 -11.51 4.06
N THR A 37 1.47 -10.95 4.77
CA THR A 37 1.70 -10.04 5.89
C THR A 37 0.79 -10.40 7.05
N LYS A 38 1.13 -9.93 8.24
CA LYS A 38 0.31 -10.11 9.43
C LYS A 38 -0.15 -8.77 9.96
N ILE A 39 -1.43 -8.68 10.29
CA ILE A 39 -2.06 -7.53 10.92
C ILE A 39 -2.70 -7.94 12.24
N ASP A 40 -2.98 -6.99 13.12
CA ASP A 40 -3.70 -7.25 14.35
C ASP A 40 -5.15 -7.66 14.06
N VAL A 41 -5.62 -8.68 14.80
CA VAL A 41 -6.98 -9.23 14.63
C VAL A 41 -8.05 -8.15 14.82
N GLU A 42 -7.84 -7.21 15.74
CA GLU A 42 -8.75 -6.09 16.00
C GLU A 42 -8.88 -5.16 14.77
N LYS A 43 -7.85 -5.08 13.93
CA LYS A 43 -7.77 -4.23 12.74
C LYS A 43 -8.35 -4.87 11.48
N ILE A 44 -8.64 -6.17 11.50
CA ILE A 44 -9.23 -6.88 10.36
C ILE A 44 -10.52 -6.18 9.89
N ARG A 45 -11.38 -5.76 10.83
CA ARG A 45 -12.62 -5.05 10.51
C ARG A 45 -12.40 -3.72 9.81
N GLU A 46 -11.34 -2.98 10.18
CA GLU A 46 -10.99 -1.71 9.53
C GLU A 46 -10.49 -1.94 8.10
N VAL A 47 -9.69 -3.00 7.86
CA VAL A 47 -9.17 -3.36 6.53
C VAL A 47 -10.27 -3.86 5.60
N ILE A 48 -11.19 -4.67 6.10
CA ILE A 48 -12.34 -5.15 5.31
C ILE A 48 -13.32 -4.01 5.04
N GLY A 49 -13.55 -3.15 6.04
CA GLY A 49 -14.53 -2.06 5.98
C GLY A 49 -15.97 -2.53 6.05
N GLN A 50 -16.92 -1.58 6.13
CA GLN A 50 -18.35 -1.89 6.19
C GLN A 50 -18.81 -2.61 4.91
N GLY A 51 -19.29 -3.85 5.06
CA GLY A 51 -19.75 -4.65 3.93
C GLY A 51 -18.67 -4.99 2.89
N GLY A 52 -17.39 -4.98 3.29
CA GLY A 52 -16.28 -5.32 2.41
C GLY A 52 -15.89 -4.23 1.40
N LYS A 53 -16.42 -3.02 1.53
CA LYS A 53 -16.21 -1.92 0.57
C LYS A 53 -14.74 -1.52 0.43
N ILE A 54 -13.99 -1.49 1.54
CA ILE A 54 -12.59 -1.07 1.52
C ILE A 54 -11.74 -2.12 0.79
N ILE A 55 -11.89 -3.39 1.15
CA ILE A 55 -11.12 -4.46 0.51
C ILE A 55 -11.46 -4.59 -0.99
N GLN A 56 -12.73 -4.42 -1.38
CA GLN A 56 -13.14 -4.40 -2.78
C GLN A 56 -12.53 -3.22 -3.55
N LYS A 57 -12.47 -2.03 -2.94
CA LYS A 57 -11.82 -0.86 -3.53
C LYS A 57 -10.33 -1.13 -3.77
N ILE A 58 -9.60 -1.65 -2.79
CA ILE A 58 -8.18 -1.99 -2.94
C ILE A 58 -7.98 -3.06 -4.02
N THR A 59 -8.80 -4.09 -4.04
CA THR A 59 -8.74 -5.17 -5.04
C THR A 59 -8.95 -4.64 -6.45
N SER A 60 -9.90 -3.74 -6.65
CA SER A 60 -10.18 -3.14 -7.98
C SER A 60 -9.14 -2.11 -8.41
N GLU A 61 -8.59 -1.30 -7.49
CA GLU A 61 -7.58 -0.29 -7.79
C GLU A 61 -6.20 -0.89 -8.09
N CYS A 62 -5.84 -1.96 -7.38
CA CYS A 62 -4.52 -2.59 -7.52
C CYS A 62 -4.52 -3.82 -8.44
N ASP A 63 -5.67 -4.29 -8.89
CA ASP A 63 -5.82 -5.54 -9.69
C ASP A 63 -5.14 -6.74 -9.01
N VAL A 64 -5.44 -6.94 -7.72
CA VAL A 64 -4.91 -8.02 -6.88
C VAL A 64 -6.05 -8.74 -6.17
N LYS A 65 -5.81 -9.97 -5.76
CA LYS A 65 -6.71 -10.71 -4.89
C LYS A 65 -6.17 -10.68 -3.46
N ILE A 66 -7.03 -10.33 -2.50
CA ILE A 66 -6.68 -10.24 -1.08
C ILE A 66 -7.53 -11.23 -0.30
N ASP A 67 -6.89 -12.15 0.40
CA ASP A 67 -7.53 -13.10 1.30
C ASP A 67 -7.04 -12.82 2.73
N ILE A 68 -7.96 -12.74 3.70
CA ILE A 68 -7.65 -12.44 5.11
C ILE A 68 -8.18 -13.57 5.98
N ASN A 69 -7.32 -14.16 6.82
CA ASN A 69 -7.71 -15.17 7.78
C ASN A 69 -8.06 -14.54 9.14
N GLU A 70 -8.80 -15.27 9.95
CA GLU A 70 -9.20 -14.86 11.32
C GLU A 70 -7.99 -14.63 12.24
N ASP A 71 -6.85 -15.27 11.97
CA ASP A 71 -5.59 -15.09 12.70
C ASP A 71 -4.85 -13.78 12.39
N GLY A 72 -5.36 -12.95 11.48
CA GLY A 72 -4.73 -11.72 11.03
C GLY A 72 -3.71 -11.91 9.91
N ASN A 73 -3.60 -13.10 9.30
CA ASN A 73 -2.75 -13.31 8.14
C ASN A 73 -3.46 -12.78 6.88
N VAL A 74 -2.80 -11.88 6.17
CA VAL A 74 -3.26 -11.31 4.91
C VAL A 74 -2.42 -11.85 3.77
N PHE A 75 -3.06 -12.43 2.79
CA PHE A 75 -2.45 -12.96 1.57
C PHE A 75 -2.86 -12.07 0.40
N ILE A 76 -1.88 -11.46 -0.23
CA ILE A 76 -2.08 -10.60 -1.40
C ILE A 76 -1.47 -11.33 -2.60
N SER A 77 -2.29 -11.67 -3.58
CA SER A 77 -1.87 -12.38 -4.79
C SER A 77 -2.18 -11.59 -6.04
N GLY A 78 -1.21 -11.51 -6.94
CA GLY A 78 -1.34 -10.80 -8.20
C GLY A 78 -0.24 -11.17 -9.19
N VAL A 79 -0.39 -10.74 -10.42
CA VAL A 79 0.61 -10.97 -11.47
C VAL A 79 1.76 -9.99 -11.33
N ASP A 80 1.46 -8.72 -11.07
CA ASP A 80 2.44 -7.65 -10.95
C ASP A 80 2.86 -7.43 -9.50
N LEU A 81 4.18 -7.52 -9.25
CA LEU A 81 4.76 -7.32 -7.92
C LEU A 81 4.55 -5.89 -7.41
N GLU A 82 4.58 -4.91 -8.32
CA GLU A 82 4.38 -3.50 -7.96
C GLU A 82 2.97 -3.26 -7.43
N ASN A 83 1.97 -3.85 -8.06
CA ASN A 83 0.58 -3.77 -7.62
C ASN A 83 0.36 -4.47 -6.29
N CYS A 84 0.98 -5.64 -6.09
CA CYS A 84 0.96 -6.33 -4.80
C CYS A 84 1.60 -5.49 -3.69
N ASN A 85 2.72 -4.81 -3.97
CA ASN A 85 3.39 -3.94 -3.00
C ASN A 85 2.56 -2.68 -2.69
N LYS A 86 1.87 -2.10 -3.69
CA LYS A 86 0.93 -0.99 -3.46
C LYS A 86 -0.22 -1.41 -2.55
N ALA A 87 -0.84 -2.55 -2.85
CA ALA A 87 -1.90 -3.11 -2.00
C ALA A 87 -1.42 -3.39 -0.57
N LEU A 88 -0.21 -3.95 -0.43
CA LEU A 88 0.42 -4.18 0.87
C LEU A 88 0.59 -2.87 1.66
N ALA A 89 1.12 -1.82 1.01
CA ALA A 89 1.30 -0.52 1.65
C ALA A 89 -0.04 0.08 2.13
N ILE A 90 -1.09 -0.02 1.31
CA ILE A 90 -2.43 0.45 1.68
C ILE A 90 -2.97 -0.33 2.88
N VAL A 91 -2.89 -1.67 2.85
CA VAL A 91 -3.34 -2.54 3.96
C VAL A 91 -2.58 -2.21 5.24
N GLN A 92 -1.26 -2.03 5.18
CA GLN A 92 -0.45 -1.64 6.33
C GLN A 92 -0.80 -0.26 6.86
N THR A 93 -1.08 0.71 5.99
CA THR A 93 -1.50 2.06 6.37
C THR A 93 -2.86 2.04 7.09
N ILE A 94 -3.78 1.18 6.65
CA ILE A 94 -5.08 1.04 7.31
C ILE A 94 -4.93 0.35 8.67
N ALA A 95 -4.15 -0.74 8.73
CA ALA A 95 -3.98 -1.55 9.94
C ALA A 95 -3.17 -0.84 11.02
N ASN A 96 -2.01 -0.28 10.67
CA ASN A 96 -1.08 0.35 11.62
C ASN A 96 -1.30 1.85 11.78
N GLY A 97 -2.15 2.44 10.92
CA GLY A 97 -2.26 3.89 10.77
C GLY A 97 -1.11 4.47 9.96
N PRO A 98 -1.26 5.70 9.47
CA PRO A 98 -0.19 6.41 8.77
C PRO A 98 0.93 6.76 9.76
N LYS A 99 2.18 6.60 9.33
CA LYS A 99 3.33 6.92 10.17
C LYS A 99 3.69 8.39 10.05
N VAL A 100 3.97 9.02 11.18
CA VAL A 100 4.44 10.41 11.22
C VAL A 100 5.80 10.51 10.50
N GLY A 101 5.92 11.50 9.60
CA GLY A 101 7.13 11.74 8.83
C GLY A 101 7.16 11.04 7.46
N GLU A 102 6.28 10.09 7.17
CA GLU A 102 6.20 9.44 5.85
C GLU A 102 5.39 10.28 4.85
N ILE A 103 5.73 10.13 3.55
CA ILE A 103 5.06 10.79 2.44
C ILE A 103 4.09 9.81 1.79
N TYR A 104 2.84 10.23 1.64
CA TYR A 104 1.78 9.46 1.01
C TYR A 104 1.22 10.20 -0.20
N LYS A 105 0.75 9.44 -1.18
CA LYS A 105 -0.03 9.95 -2.29
C LYS A 105 -1.50 9.88 -1.88
N GLY A 106 -2.13 11.04 -1.74
CA GLY A 106 -3.53 11.12 -1.33
C GLY A 106 -4.38 11.85 -2.37
N LYS A 107 -5.68 11.56 -2.36
CA LYS A 107 -6.68 12.18 -3.22
C LYS A 107 -7.48 13.22 -2.44
N VAL A 108 -7.65 14.42 -3.01
CA VAL A 108 -8.46 15.47 -2.41
C VAL A 108 -9.94 15.09 -2.49
N VAL A 109 -10.57 14.92 -1.32
CA VAL A 109 -11.99 14.52 -1.20
C VAL A 109 -12.88 15.74 -1.00
N ARG A 110 -12.43 16.71 -0.21
CA ARG A 110 -13.22 17.87 0.16
C ARG A 110 -12.35 19.11 0.34
N LEU A 111 -12.84 20.26 -0.09
CA LEU A 111 -12.23 21.57 0.13
C LEU A 111 -13.01 22.34 1.19
N MET A 112 -12.28 23.06 2.05
CA MET A 112 -12.81 23.97 3.05
C MET A 112 -12.01 25.27 3.03
N THR A 113 -12.56 26.34 3.57
CA THR A 113 -11.90 27.65 3.62
C THR A 113 -10.58 27.65 4.38
N PHE A 114 -10.41 26.75 5.33
CA PHE A 114 -9.22 26.61 6.17
C PHE A 114 -8.23 25.53 5.69
N GLY A 115 -8.59 24.72 4.68
CA GLY A 115 -7.73 23.65 4.17
C GLY A 115 -8.45 22.64 3.31
N ALA A 116 -7.74 21.60 2.92
CA ALA A 116 -8.24 20.49 2.11
C ALA A 116 -8.23 19.17 2.91
N PHE A 117 -9.27 18.38 2.75
CA PHE A 117 -9.29 16.99 3.24
C PHE A 117 -8.76 16.07 2.15
N VAL A 118 -7.77 15.28 2.50
CA VAL A 118 -7.06 14.38 1.59
C VAL A 118 -7.17 12.95 2.11
N GLU A 119 -7.74 12.05 1.32
CA GLU A 119 -7.79 10.61 1.58
C GLU A 119 -6.41 10.00 1.25
N ILE A 120 -5.71 9.51 2.26
CA ILE A 120 -4.39 8.86 2.12
C ILE A 120 -4.56 7.37 1.85
N ALA A 121 -5.55 6.76 2.49
CA ALA A 121 -5.94 5.38 2.30
C ALA A 121 -7.46 5.28 2.41
N PRO A 122 -8.09 4.24 1.82
CA PRO A 122 -9.55 4.07 1.89
C PRO A 122 -10.07 4.14 3.32
N GLY A 123 -10.87 5.19 3.61
CA GLY A 123 -11.43 5.43 4.94
C GLY A 123 -10.50 6.13 5.95
N LYS A 124 -9.35 6.63 5.51
CA LYS A 124 -8.42 7.43 6.35
C LYS A 124 -8.18 8.79 5.69
N ASP A 125 -8.88 9.81 6.19
CA ASP A 125 -8.79 11.18 5.72
C ASP A 125 -7.87 12.00 6.63
N GLY A 126 -7.07 12.88 6.05
CA GLY A 126 -6.25 13.83 6.78
C GLY A 126 -6.53 15.27 6.34
N LEU A 127 -6.26 16.22 7.22
CA LEU A 127 -6.41 17.64 6.97
C LEU A 127 -5.08 18.27 6.56
N VAL A 128 -5.05 18.90 5.40
CA VAL A 128 -3.98 19.82 4.99
C VAL A 128 -4.45 21.24 5.24
N HIS A 129 -3.88 21.92 6.23
CA HIS A 129 -4.21 23.31 6.52
C HIS A 129 -3.72 24.22 5.38
N ILE A 130 -4.42 25.31 5.09
CA ILE A 130 -4.11 26.26 4.00
C ILE A 130 -2.66 26.75 4.03
N SER A 131 -2.09 26.99 5.23
CA SER A 131 -0.69 27.40 5.39
C SER A 131 0.35 26.32 5.07
N LYS A 132 -0.08 25.05 4.94
CA LYS A 132 0.76 23.88 4.64
C LYS A 132 0.51 23.30 3.25
N LEU A 133 -0.32 23.96 2.44
CA LEU A 133 -0.61 23.55 1.06
C LEU A 133 0.54 23.88 0.12
N GLU A 134 1.14 25.08 0.24
CA GLU A 134 2.20 25.54 -0.64
C GLU A 134 3.25 26.37 0.11
N LYS A 135 4.42 26.59 -0.55
CA LYS A 135 5.51 27.44 -0.01
C LYS A 135 5.07 28.88 0.12
N ASN A 136 4.29 29.36 -0.84
CA ASN A 136 3.75 30.73 -0.89
C ASN A 136 2.43 30.81 -0.11
N ARG A 137 2.09 32.05 0.32
CA ARG A 137 0.80 32.31 0.98
C ARG A 137 -0.34 32.14 -0.02
N VAL A 138 -1.21 31.19 0.27
CA VAL A 138 -2.40 30.88 -0.54
C VAL A 138 -3.59 31.64 0.05
N GLU A 139 -4.32 32.37 -0.78
CA GLU A 139 -5.52 33.09 -0.34
C GLU A 139 -6.76 32.19 -0.37
N LYS A 140 -6.86 31.32 -1.38
CA LYS A 140 -7.95 30.36 -1.53
C LYS A 140 -7.42 28.95 -1.79
N VAL A 141 -7.96 27.97 -1.11
CA VAL A 141 -7.58 26.55 -1.26
C VAL A 141 -7.86 26.06 -2.67
N GLU A 142 -8.94 26.56 -3.29
CA GLU A 142 -9.42 26.18 -4.63
C GLU A 142 -8.46 26.59 -5.75
N ASP A 143 -7.60 27.60 -5.52
CA ASP A 143 -6.62 28.08 -6.51
C ASP A 143 -5.43 27.13 -6.67
N VAL A 144 -5.19 26.27 -5.66
CA VAL A 144 -4.02 25.38 -5.61
C VAL A 144 -4.38 23.92 -5.84
N VAL A 145 -5.56 23.50 -5.37
CA VAL A 145 -6.00 22.10 -5.45
C VAL A 145 -7.49 22.01 -5.75
N SER A 146 -7.87 21.04 -6.57
CA SER A 146 -9.26 20.74 -6.92
C SER A 146 -9.71 19.42 -6.31
N ILE A 147 -11.02 19.25 -6.14
CA ILE A 147 -11.58 17.97 -5.68
C ILE A 147 -11.26 16.90 -6.71
N GLY A 148 -10.67 15.80 -6.24
CA GLY A 148 -10.25 14.67 -7.08
C GLY A 148 -8.77 14.68 -7.46
N ASP A 149 -8.03 15.77 -7.19
CA ASP A 149 -6.60 15.84 -7.46
C ASP A 149 -5.81 14.87 -6.58
N GLU A 150 -4.79 14.27 -7.16
CA GLU A 150 -3.82 13.44 -6.44
C GLU A 150 -2.62 14.29 -6.04
N ILE A 151 -2.41 14.46 -4.76
CA ILE A 151 -1.31 15.25 -4.21
C ILE A 151 -0.44 14.42 -3.27
N LEU A 152 0.85 14.78 -3.22
CA LEU A 152 1.79 14.20 -2.26
C LEU A 152 1.73 14.98 -0.96
N VAL A 153 1.52 14.26 0.13
CA VAL A 153 1.37 14.82 1.47
C VAL A 153 2.22 14.07 2.47
N LYS A 154 2.84 14.80 3.39
CA LYS A 154 3.61 14.25 4.51
C LYS A 154 2.76 14.30 5.76
N VAL A 155 2.77 13.22 6.54
CA VAL A 155 2.11 13.17 7.84
C VAL A 155 2.97 13.93 8.85
N VAL A 156 2.43 15.01 9.40
CA VAL A 156 3.13 15.84 10.39
C VAL A 156 2.84 15.34 11.79
N GLU A 157 1.56 15.10 12.08
CA GLU A 157 1.09 14.75 13.41
C GLU A 157 -0.21 13.95 13.32
N ILE A 158 -0.42 13.09 14.30
CA ILE A 158 -1.69 12.38 14.50
C ILE A 158 -2.20 12.76 15.88
N ASP A 159 -3.37 13.40 15.92
CA ASP A 159 -3.99 13.83 17.16
C ASP A 159 -4.52 12.62 17.97
N LYS A 160 -4.69 12.78 19.27
CA LYS A 160 -5.26 11.78 20.18
C LYS A 160 -6.68 11.32 19.78
N GLN A 161 -7.36 12.12 18.96
CA GLN A 161 -8.69 11.80 18.41
C GLN A 161 -8.59 11.03 17.06
N GLY A 162 -7.38 10.63 16.63
CA GLY A 162 -7.17 9.95 15.36
C GLY A 162 -7.22 10.87 14.13
N ARG A 163 -7.23 12.19 14.31
CA ARG A 163 -7.16 13.15 13.22
C ARG A 163 -5.73 13.26 12.70
N ILE A 164 -5.57 13.17 11.39
CA ILE A 164 -4.27 13.18 10.72
C ILE A 164 -4.03 14.58 10.17
N ASN A 165 -2.96 15.23 10.66
CA ASN A 165 -2.51 16.52 10.15
C ASN A 165 -1.44 16.30 9.08
N LEU A 166 -1.69 16.85 7.88
CA LEU A 166 -0.89 16.68 6.69
C LEU A 166 -0.23 17.98 6.26
N SER A 167 0.92 17.89 5.57
CA SER A 167 1.61 19.01 4.96
C SER A 167 2.06 18.62 3.54
N ARG A 168 1.58 19.37 2.53
CA ARG A 168 2.08 19.27 1.16
C ARG A 168 3.42 19.99 1.00
N LYS A 169 3.57 21.12 1.67
CA LYS A 169 4.81 21.91 1.67
C LYS A 169 6.03 21.09 2.09
N ASP A 170 5.92 20.35 3.19
CA ASP A 170 7.01 19.54 3.71
C ASP A 170 7.27 18.29 2.83
N ALA A 171 6.23 17.74 2.21
CA ALA A 171 6.37 16.64 1.24
C ALA A 171 7.17 17.08 0.01
N LEU A 172 6.88 18.26 -0.54
CA LEU A 172 7.61 18.80 -1.69
C LEU A 172 9.06 19.15 -1.35
N ALA A 173 9.32 19.70 -0.16
CA ALA A 173 10.67 20.00 0.30
C ALA A 173 11.54 18.73 0.44
N ASP A 174 10.98 17.66 1.00
CA ASP A 174 11.69 16.39 1.15
C ASP A 174 11.98 15.70 -0.21
N LEU A 175 11.08 15.86 -1.19
CA LEU A 175 11.28 15.33 -2.55
C LEU A 175 12.37 16.10 -3.30
N GLU A 176 12.38 17.44 -3.18
CA GLU A 176 13.45 18.27 -3.74
C GLU A 176 14.82 17.92 -3.13
N ALA A 177 14.86 17.66 -1.82
CA ALA A 177 16.09 17.23 -1.13
C ALA A 177 16.59 15.86 -1.61
N LYS A 178 15.69 14.91 -1.90
CA LYS A 178 16.04 13.58 -2.42
C LYS A 178 16.51 13.59 -3.89
N ASN A 179 15.99 14.52 -4.70
CA ASN A 179 16.39 14.64 -6.11
C ASN A 179 17.75 15.35 -6.29
N ASN A 180 18.26 16.03 -5.26
CA ASN A 180 19.53 16.75 -5.28
C ASN A 180 20.70 15.92 -4.68
N GLN A 181 20.50 14.64 -4.35
CA GLN A 181 21.53 13.68 -3.94
C GLN A 181 21.75 12.65 -5.04
#